data_2b124404e425a63d4e1ea13de0ea5603
#
_entry.id   2b124404e425a63d4e1ea13de0ea5603
#
_cell.length_a   1.000
_cell.length_b   1.000
_cell.length_c   1.000
_cell.angle_alpha   90.00
_cell.angle_beta   90.00
_cell.angle_gamma   90.00
#
_symmetry.space_group_name_H-M   'P 1'
#
loop_
_entity.id
_entity.type
_entity.pdbx_description
1 polymer ?
#
loop_
_entity_poly.entity_id
_entity_poly.type
_entity_poly.pdbx_seq_one_letter_code
_entity_poly.pdbx_strand_id
1 'polypeptide(L)'
;MLDLEVLMMKRYINYSIVYAVLAMIGGVFYREFTKMNDYTAWTTLSVVHTHYFILGMMFFLILGLVSKNSNLKINRAVLFYNIGLNLTAIMLVVRGIVQVLDLNVVSAAISGVAGIGYIILGVSLVMILFEIKKSV
;
A
#
# COMPACT_ATOMS: atom_id res chain seq x y z
N MET A 1 -14.30 20.42 -17.71
CA MET A 1 -14.77 19.34 -16.81
C MET A 1 -14.27 17.98 -17.25
N LEU A 2 -14.52 17.56 -18.49
CA LEU A 2 -14.02 16.28 -19.02
C LEU A 2 -12.49 16.12 -18.88
N ASP A 3 -11.71 17.16 -19.10
CA ASP A 3 -10.25 17.13 -19.01
C ASP A 3 -9.75 16.86 -17.59
N LEU A 4 -10.41 17.40 -16.57
CA LEU A 4 -10.01 17.21 -15.18
C LEU A 4 -10.31 15.78 -14.69
N GLU A 5 -11.45 15.21 -15.06
CA GLU A 5 -11.84 13.84 -14.74
C GLU A 5 -10.89 12.83 -15.40
N VAL A 6 -10.56 13.04 -16.67
CA VAL A 6 -9.59 12.22 -17.40
C VAL A 6 -8.20 12.33 -16.78
N LEU A 7 -7.80 13.52 -16.35
CA LEU A 7 -6.50 13.73 -15.69
C LEU A 7 -6.42 13.00 -14.33
N MET A 8 -7.50 13.07 -13.54
CA MET A 8 -7.58 12.34 -12.27
C MET A 8 -7.55 10.82 -12.49
N MET A 9 -8.32 10.31 -13.45
CA MET A 9 -8.31 8.89 -13.81
C MET A 9 -6.89 8.43 -14.19
N LYS A 10 -6.21 9.14 -15.09
CA LYS A 10 -4.83 8.82 -15.49
C LYS A 10 -3.88 8.82 -14.29
N ARG A 11 -4.00 9.77 -13.38
CA ARG A 11 -3.17 9.85 -12.16
C ARG A 11 -3.34 8.61 -11.28
N TYR A 12 -4.56 8.15 -11.03
CA TYR A 12 -4.82 6.96 -10.22
C TYR A 12 -4.38 5.67 -10.93
N ILE A 13 -4.55 5.58 -12.24
CA ILE A 13 -4.00 4.46 -13.02
C ILE A 13 -2.47 4.43 -12.93
N ASN A 14 -1.80 5.58 -12.97
CA ASN A 14 -0.35 5.64 -12.78
C ASN A 14 0.06 5.14 -11.38
N TYR A 15 -0.66 5.50 -10.32
CA TYR A 15 -0.41 4.92 -8.99
C TYR A 15 -0.61 3.40 -8.99
N SER A 16 -1.66 2.90 -9.64
CA SER A 16 -1.90 1.46 -9.79
C SER A 16 -0.71 0.76 -10.46
N ILE A 17 -0.17 1.31 -11.54
CA ILE A 17 1.00 0.76 -12.24
C ILE A 17 2.23 0.74 -11.33
N VAL A 18 2.52 1.84 -10.62
CA VAL A 18 3.64 1.92 -9.69
C VAL A 18 3.52 0.85 -8.60
N TYR A 19 2.35 0.70 -8.00
CA TYR A 19 2.11 -0.31 -6.97
C TYR A 19 2.16 -1.74 -7.50
N ALA A 20 1.75 -1.99 -8.74
CA ALA A 20 1.92 -3.29 -9.39
C ALA A 20 3.42 -3.66 -9.50
N VAL A 21 4.25 -2.70 -9.93
CA VAL A 21 5.71 -2.90 -10.01
C VAL A 21 6.31 -3.14 -8.64
N LEU A 22 5.95 -2.33 -7.63
CA LEU A 22 6.42 -2.51 -6.25
C LEU A 22 6.00 -3.86 -5.66
N ALA A 23 4.78 -4.32 -5.96
CA ALA A 23 4.30 -5.63 -5.55
C ALA A 23 5.14 -6.77 -6.16
N MET A 24 5.44 -6.69 -7.46
CA MET A 24 6.29 -7.69 -8.12
C MET A 24 7.71 -7.70 -7.54
N ILE A 25 8.30 -6.51 -7.32
CA ILE A 25 9.62 -6.39 -6.68
C ILE A 25 9.58 -7.01 -5.27
N GLY A 26 8.56 -6.72 -4.48
CA GLY A 26 8.38 -7.26 -3.14
C GLY A 26 8.26 -8.79 -3.13
N GLY A 27 7.54 -9.36 -4.10
CA GLY A 27 7.41 -10.82 -4.25
C GLY A 27 8.73 -11.51 -4.63
N VAL A 28 9.46 -10.94 -5.58
CA VAL A 28 10.79 -11.44 -5.97
C VAL A 28 11.79 -11.32 -4.81
N PHE A 29 11.80 -10.15 -4.14
CA PHE A 29 12.65 -9.93 -2.98
C PHE A 29 12.38 -10.95 -1.87
N TYR A 30 11.11 -11.17 -1.50
CA TYR A 30 10.75 -12.18 -0.51
C TYR A 30 11.32 -13.55 -0.86
N ARG A 31 11.07 -14.01 -2.07
CA ARG A 31 11.51 -15.33 -2.54
C ARG A 31 13.02 -15.48 -2.51
N GLU A 32 13.75 -14.55 -3.11
CA GLU A 32 15.20 -14.65 -3.23
C GLU A 32 15.91 -14.44 -1.88
N PHE A 33 15.43 -13.51 -1.06
CA PHE A 33 16.00 -13.22 0.24
C PHE A 33 15.84 -14.40 1.22
N THR A 34 14.66 -15.03 1.28
CA THR A 34 14.45 -16.21 2.13
C THR A 34 15.26 -17.40 1.63
N LYS A 35 15.37 -17.60 0.31
CA LYS A 35 16.18 -18.66 -0.29
C LYS A 35 17.67 -18.50 0.00
N MET A 36 18.21 -17.29 -0.12
CA MET A 36 19.62 -16.99 0.16
C MET A 36 20.00 -17.20 1.63
N ASN A 37 19.04 -17.12 2.54
CA ASN A 37 19.26 -17.30 3.98
C ASN A 37 18.76 -18.67 4.49
N ASP A 38 18.41 -19.61 3.59
CA ASP A 38 17.87 -20.93 3.93
C ASP A 38 16.70 -20.86 4.93
N TYR A 39 15.92 -19.77 4.87
CA TYR A 39 14.82 -19.50 5.78
C TYR A 39 13.52 -20.12 5.28
N THR A 40 12.98 -21.09 6.03
CA THR A 40 11.78 -21.86 5.66
C THR A 40 10.54 -21.52 6.49
N ALA A 41 10.71 -20.75 7.58
CA ALA A 41 9.58 -20.34 8.41
C ALA A 41 8.80 -19.19 7.79
N TRP A 42 7.64 -18.89 8.36
CA TRP A 42 6.83 -17.75 7.93
C TRP A 42 7.49 -16.41 8.31
N THR A 43 7.47 -15.44 7.39
CA THR A 43 7.95 -14.08 7.60
C THR A 43 6.97 -13.05 7.05
N THR A 44 6.95 -11.84 7.64
CA THR A 44 6.11 -10.74 7.15
C THR A 44 6.47 -10.26 5.74
N LEU A 45 7.64 -10.63 5.19
CA LEU A 45 7.96 -10.39 3.79
C LEU A 45 6.96 -11.03 2.82
N SER A 46 6.36 -12.16 3.21
CA SER A 46 5.39 -12.87 2.39
C SER A 46 4.11 -12.07 2.10
N VAL A 47 3.77 -11.10 2.95
CA VAL A 47 2.55 -10.30 2.81
C VAL A 47 2.76 -8.92 2.18
N VAL A 48 4.01 -8.49 1.97
CA VAL A 48 4.34 -7.18 1.38
C VAL A 48 3.76 -7.04 -0.02
N HIS A 49 3.99 -8.02 -0.89
CA HIS A 49 3.48 -7.99 -2.26
C HIS A 49 1.95 -7.99 -2.30
N THR A 50 1.29 -8.70 -1.39
CA THR A 50 -0.17 -8.75 -1.28
C THR A 50 -0.74 -7.40 -0.87
N HIS A 51 -0.09 -6.69 0.08
CA HIS A 51 -0.49 -5.33 0.45
C HIS A 51 -0.42 -4.38 -0.75
N TYR A 52 0.68 -4.40 -1.50
CA TYR A 52 0.81 -3.56 -2.68
C TYR A 52 -0.12 -3.96 -3.82
N PHE A 53 -0.41 -5.23 -4.03
CA PHE A 53 -1.38 -5.65 -5.05
C PHE A 53 -2.81 -5.23 -4.70
N ILE A 54 -3.26 -5.49 -3.47
CA ILE A 54 -4.66 -5.25 -3.08
C ILE A 54 -4.88 -3.77 -2.73
N LEU A 55 -4.10 -3.23 -1.78
CA LEU A 55 -4.27 -1.88 -1.26
C LEU A 55 -3.60 -0.82 -2.13
N GLY A 56 -2.67 -1.19 -2.99
CA GLY A 56 -2.06 -0.31 -3.96
C GLY A 56 -2.70 -0.45 -5.34
N MET A 57 -2.31 -1.47 -6.08
CA MET A 57 -2.71 -1.65 -7.48
C MET A 57 -4.23 -1.72 -7.66
N MET A 58 -4.91 -2.67 -7.01
CA MET A 58 -6.35 -2.88 -7.19
C MET A 58 -7.16 -1.68 -6.71
N PHE A 59 -6.81 -1.13 -5.53
CA PHE A 59 -7.51 0.02 -4.98
C PHE A 59 -7.42 1.24 -5.91
N PHE A 60 -6.22 1.59 -6.40
CA PHE A 60 -6.06 2.74 -7.29
C PHE A 60 -6.62 2.50 -8.69
N LEU A 61 -6.63 1.26 -9.18
CA LEU A 61 -7.31 0.92 -10.43
C LEU A 61 -8.82 1.19 -10.31
N ILE A 62 -9.46 0.69 -9.26
CA ILE A 62 -10.89 0.91 -8.99
C ILE A 62 -11.18 2.41 -8.80
N LEU A 63 -10.35 3.10 -8.00
CA LEU A 63 -10.50 4.52 -7.77
C LEU A 63 -10.38 5.33 -9.07
N GLY A 64 -9.48 4.94 -9.96
CA GLY A 64 -9.34 5.53 -11.29
C GLY A 64 -10.60 5.38 -12.13
N LEU A 65 -11.20 4.20 -12.13
CA LEU A 65 -12.45 3.95 -12.87
C LEU A 65 -13.64 4.72 -12.29
N VAL A 66 -13.76 4.80 -10.97
CA VAL A 66 -14.81 5.55 -10.28
C VAL A 66 -14.65 7.06 -10.52
N SER A 67 -13.43 7.57 -10.53
CA SER A 67 -13.16 9.00 -10.72
C SER A 67 -13.50 9.53 -12.11
N LYS A 68 -13.70 8.67 -13.10
CA LYS A 68 -14.05 9.05 -14.47
C LYS A 68 -15.38 9.81 -14.58
N ASN A 69 -16.33 9.49 -13.70
CA ASN A 69 -17.69 10.05 -13.74
C ASN A 69 -18.05 10.80 -12.43
N SER A 70 -17.07 11.17 -11.62
CA SER A 70 -17.31 11.73 -10.29
C SER A 70 -16.30 12.84 -9.97
N ASN A 71 -16.80 14.01 -9.60
CA ASN A 71 -15.94 15.11 -9.14
C ASN A 71 -15.50 14.90 -7.68
N LEU A 72 -14.56 13.97 -7.46
CA LEU A 72 -14.09 13.55 -6.14
C LEU A 72 -13.12 14.56 -5.54
N LYS A 73 -13.41 15.08 -4.36
CA LYS A 73 -12.52 15.98 -3.59
C LYS A 73 -11.65 15.19 -2.58
N ILE A 74 -10.87 14.22 -3.06
CA ILE A 74 -10.14 13.25 -2.23
C ILE A 74 -8.62 13.43 -2.22
N ASN A 75 -8.08 14.50 -2.79
CA ASN A 75 -6.62 14.66 -2.94
C ASN A 75 -5.84 14.51 -1.63
N ARG A 76 -6.33 15.09 -0.52
CA ARG A 76 -5.70 14.97 0.80
C ARG A 76 -5.81 13.55 1.36
N ALA A 77 -6.98 12.92 1.25
CA ALA A 77 -7.20 11.57 1.72
C ALA A 77 -6.32 10.57 0.94
N VAL A 78 -6.18 10.74 -0.37
CA VAL A 78 -5.28 9.94 -1.22
C VAL A 78 -3.81 10.13 -0.81
N LEU A 79 -3.39 11.34 -0.46
CA LEU A 79 -2.02 11.58 0.03
C LEU A 79 -1.76 10.80 1.33
N PHE A 80 -2.65 10.90 2.32
CA PHE A 80 -2.53 10.15 3.57
C PHE A 80 -2.63 8.64 3.35
N TYR A 81 -3.47 8.20 2.43
CA TYR A 81 -3.57 6.79 2.05
C TYR A 81 -2.24 6.25 1.53
N ASN A 82 -1.58 6.97 0.60
CA ASN A 82 -0.26 6.61 0.09
C ASN A 82 0.81 6.57 1.20
N ILE A 83 0.81 7.57 2.10
CA ILE A 83 1.74 7.61 3.24
C ILE A 83 1.51 6.38 4.14
N GLY A 84 0.27 6.11 4.53
CA GLY A 84 -0.09 4.98 5.39
C GLY A 84 0.27 3.63 4.76
N LEU A 85 -0.04 3.43 3.47
CA LEU A 85 0.27 2.20 2.75
C LEU A 85 1.78 1.95 2.67
N ASN A 86 2.56 2.96 2.29
CA ASN A 86 4.01 2.80 2.17
C ASN A 86 4.69 2.64 3.53
N LEU A 87 4.24 3.38 4.56
CA LEU A 87 4.76 3.21 5.91
C LEU A 87 4.50 1.78 6.42
N THR A 88 3.29 1.27 6.23
CA THR A 88 2.94 -0.12 6.58
C THR A 88 3.79 -1.13 5.82
N ALA A 89 3.93 -0.99 4.51
CA ALA A 89 4.71 -1.90 3.68
C ALA A 89 6.20 -1.89 4.05
N ILE A 90 6.78 -0.70 4.28
CA ILE A 90 8.18 -0.57 4.73
C ILE A 90 8.39 -1.27 6.07
N MET A 91 7.47 -1.10 7.03
CA MET A 91 7.60 -1.75 8.34
C MET A 91 7.43 -3.27 8.26
N LEU A 92 6.60 -3.77 7.34
CA LEU A 92 6.51 -5.22 7.05
C LEU A 92 7.83 -5.75 6.48
N VAL A 93 8.49 -5.00 5.59
CA VAL A 93 9.81 -5.36 5.06
C VAL A 93 10.86 -5.38 6.17
N VAL A 94 10.95 -4.31 6.96
CA VAL A 94 11.91 -4.22 8.09
C VAL A 94 11.71 -5.37 9.06
N ARG A 95 10.47 -5.63 9.49
CA ARG A 95 10.15 -6.74 10.39
C ARG A 95 10.51 -8.09 9.78
N GLY A 96 10.21 -8.28 8.50
CA GLY A 96 10.52 -9.54 7.82
C GLY A 96 12.02 -9.79 7.66
N ILE A 97 12.81 -8.76 7.38
CA ILE A 97 14.27 -8.87 7.37
C ILE A 97 14.82 -9.25 8.75
N VAL A 98 14.32 -8.59 9.81
CA VAL A 98 14.68 -8.91 11.20
C VAL A 98 14.35 -10.36 11.55
N GLN A 99 13.20 -10.87 11.10
CA GLN A 99 12.80 -12.27 11.31
C GLN A 99 13.73 -13.26 10.56
N VAL A 100 14.05 -12.98 9.30
CA VAL A 100 14.89 -13.88 8.49
C VAL A 100 16.33 -13.92 8.99
N LEU A 101 16.87 -12.78 9.44
CA LEU A 101 18.24 -12.66 9.92
C LEU A 101 18.40 -12.94 11.43
N ASP A 102 17.31 -13.27 12.13
CA ASP A 102 17.26 -13.50 13.58
C ASP A 102 17.93 -12.38 14.40
N LEU A 103 17.64 -11.13 14.05
CA LEU A 103 18.24 -9.97 14.68
C LEU A 103 17.53 -9.60 15.98
N ASN A 104 18.29 -9.38 17.05
CA ASN A 104 17.78 -8.86 18.32
C ASN A 104 17.50 -7.35 18.23
N VAL A 105 16.37 -6.98 17.65
CA VAL A 105 15.92 -5.59 17.51
C VAL A 105 14.67 -5.35 18.36
N VAL A 106 14.49 -4.11 18.84
CA VAL A 106 13.32 -3.70 19.66
C VAL A 106 12.03 -3.85 18.84
N SER A 107 11.39 -5.00 18.93
CA SER A 107 10.16 -5.34 18.19
C SER A 107 8.99 -4.40 18.50
N ALA A 108 8.95 -3.82 19.69
CA ALA A 108 7.93 -2.87 20.12
C ALA A 108 7.94 -1.57 19.29
N ALA A 109 9.12 -1.03 18.94
CA ALA A 109 9.24 0.16 18.11
C ALA A 109 8.75 -0.11 16.69
N ILE A 110 9.15 -1.25 16.09
CA ILE A 110 8.70 -1.68 14.75
C ILE A 110 7.17 -1.83 14.72
N SER A 111 6.60 -2.48 15.74
CA SER A 111 5.17 -2.69 15.84
C SER A 111 4.40 -1.39 16.06
N GLY A 112 4.94 -0.45 16.84
CA GLY A 112 4.35 0.86 17.08
C GLY A 112 4.25 1.70 15.80
N VAL A 113 5.35 1.79 15.04
CA VAL A 113 5.38 2.54 13.77
C VAL A 113 4.47 1.88 12.73
N ALA A 114 4.46 0.55 12.64
CA ALA A 114 3.54 -0.18 11.78
C ALA A 114 2.07 0.10 12.15
N GLY A 115 1.74 0.14 13.45
CA GLY A 115 0.41 0.47 13.95
C GLY A 115 -0.05 1.87 13.51
N ILE A 116 0.82 2.87 13.58
CA ILE A 116 0.55 4.22 13.08
C ILE A 116 0.25 4.17 11.57
N GLY A 117 1.04 3.44 10.79
CA GLY A 117 0.82 3.25 9.36
C GLY A 117 -0.57 2.68 9.06
N TYR A 118 -1.00 1.64 9.78
CA TYR A 118 -2.33 1.05 9.65
C TYR A 118 -3.46 2.00 10.01
N ILE A 119 -3.30 2.80 11.07
CA ILE A 119 -4.31 3.80 11.46
C ILE A 119 -4.47 4.85 10.36
N ILE A 120 -3.37 5.41 9.87
CA ILE A 120 -3.38 6.41 8.79
C ILE A 120 -4.03 5.82 7.53
N LEU A 121 -3.66 4.59 7.16
CA LEU A 121 -4.20 3.88 6.00
C LEU A 121 -5.71 3.65 6.16
N GLY A 122 -6.15 3.15 7.31
CA GLY A 122 -7.56 2.84 7.59
C GLY A 122 -8.44 4.08 7.61
N VAL A 123 -8.01 5.14 8.31
CA VAL A 123 -8.76 6.41 8.38
C VAL A 123 -8.88 7.03 7.00
N SER A 124 -7.80 7.11 6.24
CA SER A 124 -7.82 7.69 4.90
C SER A 124 -8.66 6.86 3.92
N LEU A 125 -8.66 5.53 4.02
CA LEU A 125 -9.54 4.66 3.26
C LEU A 125 -11.01 4.97 3.53
N VAL A 126 -11.40 5.04 4.79
CA VAL A 126 -12.78 5.36 5.19
C VAL A 126 -13.19 6.74 4.68
N MET A 127 -12.31 7.75 4.78
CA MET A 127 -12.57 9.08 4.23
C MET A 127 -12.82 9.04 2.71
N ILE A 128 -12.01 8.29 1.95
CA ILE A 128 -12.19 8.13 0.50
C ILE A 128 -13.55 7.48 0.19
N LEU A 129 -13.91 6.41 0.91
CA LEU A 129 -15.19 5.72 0.71
C LEU A 129 -16.39 6.62 1.02
N PHE A 130 -16.32 7.46 2.07
CA PHE A 130 -17.37 8.44 2.35
C PHE A 130 -17.52 9.50 1.26
N GLU A 131 -16.41 9.97 0.68
CA GLU A 131 -16.50 10.93 -0.44
C GLU A 131 -17.06 10.27 -1.71
N ILE A 132 -16.71 9.02 -2.00
CA ILE A 132 -17.33 8.26 -3.08
C ILE A 132 -18.85 8.13 -2.84
N LYS A 133 -19.26 7.76 -1.62
CA LYS A 133 -20.68 7.65 -1.26
C LYS A 133 -21.44 8.95 -1.49
N LYS A 134 -20.83 10.11 -1.22
CA LYS A 134 -21.47 11.42 -1.44
C LYS A 134 -21.57 11.81 -2.91
N SER A 135 -20.74 11.24 -3.77
CA SER A 135 -20.69 11.56 -5.20
C SER A 135 -21.67 10.74 -6.05
N VAL A 136 -22.26 9.71 -5.46
CA VAL A 136 -23.28 8.83 -6.06
C VAL A 136 -24.69 9.29 -5.62
#